data_1f31899afd89303d3cd27204f67accc3
#
_entry.id   1f31899afd89303d3cd27204f67accc3
#
_cell.length_a   1.000
_cell.length_b   1.000
_cell.length_c   1.000
_cell.angle_alpha   90.00
_cell.angle_beta   90.00
_cell.angle_gamma   90.00
#
_symmetry.space_group_name_H-M   'P 1'
#
loop_
_entity.id
_entity.type
_entity.pdbx_description
1 polymer ?
#
loop_
_entity_poly.entity_id
_entity_poly.type
_entity_poly.pdbx_seq_one_letter_code
_entity_poly.pdbx_strand_id
1 'polypeptide(L)'
;MRIVLIILFLFTAAYAETNTTLSNAFTNGSVNGNLTLFAYNIDKQHAQNSYATALGGFLKYTTDDKLPLFASARFYQSSPVGPDKNREQTQLFKKDGSSLTALAESYVAYKYKKRVVKGGNFMLQTPMMNDDTTRIVPWSYQGFAFTSEAIADTMVQINYITQIRDHTSDEYKKESASGEFEKGITMLGAHYQGINEVSIEAYYYYAPELYSTFITQIDYKHVTKDDTLFCLGVQYFNSGKGGKYNNREGRNGGDDINLLALKMGVDGSFYNVTLNYSQNFGLSGIVKGYGGLAKVYTTSMVANGRGNYKPETWMLKSRVELNEYTDAESEFAIWLTHTRVKDYRGDDFDAFYSHYRHYFTPNVSLYVRFEAIDYKNKNDVNYLRIITTYDF
;
A
#
# COMPACT_ATOMS: atom_id res chain seq x y z
N MET A 1 -4.02 -21.44 24.63
CA MET A 1 -4.55 -21.21 25.98
C MET A 1 -3.68 -20.28 26.85
N ARG A 2 -2.35 -20.37 26.89
CA ARG A 2 -1.49 -19.48 27.71
C ARG A 2 -1.42 -18.03 27.24
N ILE A 3 -1.54 -17.74 25.96
CA ILE A 3 -1.50 -16.36 25.39
C ILE A 3 -2.78 -15.59 25.69
N VAL A 4 -3.94 -16.27 25.71
CA VAL A 4 -5.25 -15.66 26.06
C VAL A 4 -5.27 -15.22 27.53
N LEU A 5 -4.63 -15.96 28.42
CA LEU A 5 -4.53 -15.60 29.85
C LEU A 5 -3.67 -14.36 30.09
N ILE A 6 -2.60 -14.14 29.30
CA ILE A 6 -1.72 -12.95 29.43
C ILE A 6 -2.48 -11.71 28.96
N ILE A 7 -3.29 -11.81 27.92
CA ILE A 7 -4.16 -10.73 27.44
C ILE A 7 -5.24 -10.39 28.48
N LEU A 8 -5.86 -11.39 29.10
CA LEU A 8 -6.86 -11.16 30.18
C LEU A 8 -6.21 -10.50 31.42
N PHE A 9 -4.97 -10.83 31.78
CA PHE A 9 -4.28 -10.24 32.94
C PHE A 9 -3.89 -8.76 32.70
N LEU A 10 -3.62 -8.38 31.46
CA LEU A 10 -3.40 -6.97 31.09
C LEU A 10 -4.71 -6.15 31.15
N PHE A 11 -5.88 -6.77 30.91
CA PHE A 11 -7.19 -6.12 31.01
C PHE A 11 -7.59 -5.80 32.47
N THR A 12 -7.21 -6.63 33.44
CA THR A 12 -7.56 -6.38 34.85
C THR A 12 -6.75 -5.28 35.53
N ALA A 13 -5.52 -5.03 35.06
CA ALA A 13 -4.68 -3.96 35.57
C ALA A 13 -5.08 -2.55 35.06
N ALA A 14 -5.78 -2.45 33.93
CA ALA A 14 -6.20 -1.18 33.34
C ALA A 14 -7.51 -0.62 33.95
N TYR A 15 -8.25 -1.42 34.69
CA TYR A 15 -9.56 -1.02 35.24
C TYR A 15 -9.48 -0.16 36.52
N ALA A 16 -8.28 0.07 37.06
CA ALA A 16 -8.12 0.62 38.42
C ALA A 16 -8.04 2.15 38.51
N GLU A 17 -7.96 2.92 37.42
CA GLU A 17 -7.64 4.36 37.53
C GLU A 17 -8.45 5.34 36.67
N THR A 18 -9.53 4.97 36.01
CA THR A 18 -10.31 5.98 35.26
C THR A 18 -11.80 5.92 35.59
N ASN A 19 -12.30 7.00 36.21
CA ASN A 19 -13.73 7.35 36.32
C ASN A 19 -14.39 7.65 34.94
N THR A 20 -13.84 7.19 33.84
CA THR A 20 -14.42 7.28 32.50
C THR A 20 -15.43 6.16 32.32
N THR A 21 -16.70 6.53 32.36
CA THR A 21 -17.77 5.58 32.02
C THR A 21 -17.58 5.11 30.57
N LEU A 22 -17.93 3.87 30.26
CA LEU A 22 -17.94 3.33 28.90
C LEU A 22 -18.69 4.26 27.95
N SER A 23 -19.75 4.92 28.43
CA SER A 23 -20.49 5.96 27.73
C SER A 23 -19.57 7.09 27.21
N ASN A 24 -18.66 7.62 28.03
CA ASN A 24 -17.78 8.71 27.63
C ASN A 24 -16.79 8.28 26.52
N ALA A 25 -16.35 7.03 26.54
CA ALA A 25 -15.50 6.49 25.48
C ALA A 25 -16.21 6.51 24.12
N PHE A 26 -17.50 6.27 24.10
CA PHE A 26 -18.29 6.32 22.85
C PHE A 26 -18.72 7.74 22.50
N THR A 27 -19.15 8.58 23.46
CA THR A 27 -19.63 9.95 23.16
C THR A 27 -18.52 10.88 22.71
N ASN A 28 -17.27 10.67 23.16
CA ASN A 28 -16.10 11.43 22.75
C ASN A 28 -15.40 10.82 21.52
N GLY A 29 -15.98 9.82 20.90
CA GLY A 29 -15.47 9.22 19.70
C GLY A 29 -15.53 10.15 18.49
N SER A 30 -14.77 9.81 17.45
CA SER A 30 -14.73 10.57 16.20
C SER A 30 -15.35 9.77 15.04
N VAL A 31 -16.04 10.49 14.17
CA VAL A 31 -16.54 9.99 12.88
C VAL A 31 -15.79 10.71 11.78
N ASN A 32 -15.30 9.97 10.79
CA ASN A 32 -14.81 10.51 9.53
C ASN A 32 -15.16 9.58 8.38
N GLY A 33 -15.15 10.12 7.18
CA GLY A 33 -15.50 9.36 6.01
C GLY A 33 -15.19 10.08 4.73
N ASN A 34 -15.40 9.38 3.62
CA ASN A 34 -15.43 10.03 2.33
C ASN A 34 -16.50 9.45 1.41
N LEU A 35 -16.85 10.25 0.41
CA LEU A 35 -17.65 9.84 -0.73
C LEU A 35 -16.77 9.99 -1.98
N THR A 36 -16.66 8.92 -2.78
CA THR A 36 -15.77 8.85 -3.93
C THR A 36 -16.54 8.43 -5.18
N LEU A 37 -16.42 9.22 -6.25
CA LEU A 37 -16.80 8.83 -7.60
C LEU A 37 -15.52 8.44 -8.34
N PHE A 38 -15.44 7.20 -8.82
CA PHE A 38 -14.24 6.65 -9.45
C PHE A 38 -14.56 6.07 -10.82
N ALA A 39 -14.19 6.75 -11.89
CA ALA A 39 -14.24 6.23 -13.25
C ALA A 39 -12.89 5.60 -13.62
N TYR A 40 -12.91 4.38 -14.15
CA TYR A 40 -11.73 3.66 -14.59
C TYR A 40 -11.94 3.06 -15.97
N ASN A 41 -11.04 3.41 -16.89
CA ASN A 41 -10.98 2.85 -18.24
C ASN A 41 -9.66 2.12 -18.45
N ILE A 42 -9.74 0.92 -19.03
CA ILE A 42 -8.62 0.07 -19.46
C ILE A 42 -8.83 -0.21 -20.95
N ASP A 43 -8.00 0.44 -21.76
CA ASP A 43 -8.01 0.29 -23.21
C ASP A 43 -6.87 -0.64 -23.63
N LYS A 44 -7.19 -1.75 -24.27
CA LYS A 44 -6.26 -2.79 -24.69
C LYS A 44 -6.23 -2.87 -26.21
N GLN A 45 -5.06 -2.68 -26.79
CA GLN A 45 -4.88 -2.87 -28.22
C GLN A 45 -5.24 -4.32 -28.62
N HIS A 46 -6.05 -4.48 -29.66
CA HIS A 46 -6.50 -5.77 -30.20
C HIS A 46 -7.20 -6.70 -29.18
N ALA A 47 -7.75 -6.16 -28.09
CA ALA A 47 -8.51 -6.90 -27.09
C ALA A 47 -9.74 -6.12 -26.62
N GLN A 48 -10.58 -6.75 -25.80
CA GLN A 48 -11.76 -6.07 -25.27
C GLN A 48 -11.36 -5.05 -24.21
N ASN A 49 -11.87 -3.84 -24.38
CA ASN A 49 -11.75 -2.78 -23.39
C ASN A 49 -12.61 -3.07 -22.16
N SER A 50 -12.22 -2.50 -21.05
CA SER A 50 -12.94 -2.60 -19.79
C SER A 50 -13.09 -1.21 -19.18
N TYR A 51 -14.31 -0.84 -18.80
CA TYR A 51 -14.54 0.41 -18.11
C TYR A 51 -15.69 0.30 -17.13
N ALA A 52 -15.63 1.08 -16.08
CA ALA A 52 -16.70 1.22 -15.11
C ALA A 52 -16.57 2.51 -14.32
N THR A 53 -17.68 2.96 -13.77
CA THR A 53 -17.74 4.02 -12.77
C THR A 53 -18.31 3.45 -11.49
N ALA A 54 -17.61 3.69 -10.37
CA ALA A 54 -18.05 3.32 -9.04
C ALA A 54 -18.40 4.55 -8.22
N LEU A 55 -19.50 4.50 -7.51
CA LEU A 55 -19.80 5.40 -6.40
C LEU A 55 -19.58 4.61 -5.10
N GLY A 56 -18.77 5.16 -4.20
CA GLY A 56 -18.44 4.49 -2.96
C GLY A 56 -17.73 5.41 -1.97
N GLY A 57 -16.92 4.83 -1.11
CA GLY A 57 -16.20 5.53 -0.07
C GLY A 57 -16.17 4.73 1.23
N PHE A 58 -15.93 5.42 2.34
CA PHE A 58 -15.95 4.79 3.65
C PHE A 58 -16.60 5.66 4.72
N LEU A 59 -17.03 4.98 5.77
CA LEU A 59 -17.40 5.58 7.06
C LEU A 59 -16.58 4.88 8.16
N LYS A 60 -15.86 5.68 8.96
CA LYS A 60 -15.08 5.21 10.09
C LYS A 60 -15.59 5.86 11.37
N TYR A 61 -15.73 5.03 12.40
CA TYR A 61 -15.93 5.45 13.77
C TYR A 61 -14.77 4.96 14.63
N THR A 62 -14.23 5.84 15.47
CA THR A 62 -13.22 5.47 16.48
C THR A 62 -13.70 6.01 17.82
N THR A 63 -13.75 5.15 18.85
CA THR A 63 -14.02 5.61 20.24
C THR A 63 -12.91 6.55 20.68
N ASP A 64 -13.05 7.23 21.80
CA ASP A 64 -12.04 8.16 22.30
C ASP A 64 -10.64 7.49 22.36
N ASP A 65 -9.79 7.80 21.37
CA ASP A 65 -8.44 7.25 21.22
C ASP A 65 -7.39 7.94 22.12
N LYS A 66 -7.80 8.95 22.90
CA LYS A 66 -7.00 9.51 23.98
C LYS A 66 -6.98 8.57 25.19
N LEU A 67 -7.99 7.70 25.32
CA LEU A 67 -8.05 6.68 26.34
C LEU A 67 -7.02 5.55 26.05
N PRO A 68 -6.53 4.88 27.09
CA PRO A 68 -5.66 3.73 26.93
C PRO A 68 -6.29 2.58 26.12
N LEU A 69 -7.58 2.36 26.27
CA LEU A 69 -8.34 1.35 25.54
C LEU A 69 -9.32 2.03 24.60
N PHE A 70 -9.24 1.72 23.31
CA PHE A 70 -10.14 2.25 22.29
C PHE A 70 -10.44 1.21 21.22
N ALA A 71 -11.47 1.46 20.43
CA ALA A 71 -11.91 0.59 19.34
C ALA A 71 -12.17 1.40 18.08
N SER A 72 -12.04 0.79 16.93
CA SER A 72 -12.34 1.42 15.64
C SER A 72 -13.06 0.45 14.71
N ALA A 73 -14.02 0.98 13.94
CA ALA A 73 -14.68 0.28 12.86
C ALA A 73 -14.70 1.15 11.61
N ARG A 74 -14.37 0.57 10.44
CA ARG A 74 -14.41 1.25 9.14
C ARG A 74 -15.07 0.38 8.10
N PHE A 75 -16.16 0.87 7.56
CA PHE A 75 -16.90 0.26 6.46
C PHE A 75 -16.55 0.95 5.15
N TYR A 76 -16.40 0.15 4.11
CA TYR A 76 -16.28 0.61 2.73
C TYR A 76 -17.46 0.11 1.91
N GLN A 77 -17.87 0.93 0.94
CA GLN A 77 -18.84 0.60 -0.09
C GLN A 77 -18.26 0.96 -1.44
N SER A 78 -18.50 0.12 -2.46
CA SER A 78 -18.25 0.42 -3.86
C SER A 78 -19.35 -0.19 -4.72
N SER A 79 -20.14 0.65 -5.37
CA SER A 79 -21.29 0.23 -6.20
C SER A 79 -21.12 0.74 -7.61
N PRO A 80 -21.45 -0.06 -8.65
CA PRO A 80 -21.42 0.40 -10.02
C PRO A 80 -22.51 1.45 -10.26
N VAL A 81 -22.15 2.50 -11.00
CA VAL A 81 -23.06 3.56 -11.45
C VAL A 81 -22.80 3.88 -12.91
N GLY A 82 -23.86 4.10 -13.71
CA GLY A 82 -23.74 4.40 -15.14
C GLY A 82 -23.34 3.20 -16.01
N PRO A 83 -22.98 3.46 -17.28
CA PRO A 83 -22.61 2.42 -18.22
C PRO A 83 -21.26 1.79 -17.86
N ASP A 84 -21.14 0.50 -18.11
CA ASP A 84 -19.91 -0.27 -17.90
C ASP A 84 -19.71 -1.35 -18.97
N LYS A 85 -18.48 -1.90 -19.03
CA LYS A 85 -18.14 -3.06 -19.86
C LYS A 85 -17.01 -3.83 -19.17
N ASN A 86 -17.19 -5.14 -18.99
CA ASN A 86 -16.20 -6.00 -18.31
C ASN A 86 -15.72 -5.37 -17.00
N ARG A 87 -16.66 -4.85 -16.21
CA ARG A 87 -16.37 -4.03 -15.01
C ARG A 87 -15.56 -4.75 -13.95
N GLU A 88 -15.66 -6.08 -13.88
CA GLU A 88 -14.87 -6.94 -13.00
C GLU A 88 -13.36 -6.77 -13.21
N GLN A 89 -12.92 -6.44 -14.44
CA GLN A 89 -11.51 -6.21 -14.77
C GLN A 89 -10.96 -4.91 -14.15
N THR A 90 -11.82 -3.98 -13.78
CA THR A 90 -11.40 -2.72 -13.13
C THR A 90 -11.01 -2.92 -11.67
N GLN A 91 -11.42 -4.04 -11.06
CA GLN A 91 -11.22 -4.33 -9.64
C GLN A 91 -11.81 -3.25 -8.69
N LEU A 92 -12.82 -2.52 -9.14
CA LEU A 92 -13.58 -1.58 -8.32
C LEU A 92 -14.67 -2.29 -7.51
N PHE A 93 -15.05 -3.50 -7.90
CA PHE A 93 -16.16 -4.29 -7.39
C PHE A 93 -15.70 -5.70 -6.99
N LYS A 94 -16.64 -6.56 -6.60
CA LYS A 94 -16.36 -7.99 -6.43
C LYS A 94 -15.90 -8.62 -7.75
N LYS A 95 -15.29 -9.80 -7.68
CA LYS A 95 -14.78 -10.53 -8.86
C LYS A 95 -15.87 -10.85 -9.89
N ASP A 96 -17.13 -10.93 -9.47
CA ASP A 96 -18.31 -11.10 -10.34
C ASP A 96 -18.89 -9.77 -10.87
N GLY A 97 -18.28 -8.65 -10.54
CA GLY A 97 -18.74 -7.31 -10.91
C GLY A 97 -19.86 -6.76 -10.03
N SER A 98 -20.34 -7.47 -9.02
CA SER A 98 -21.38 -6.97 -8.11
C SER A 98 -20.81 -5.95 -7.11
N SER A 99 -21.71 -5.16 -6.49
CA SER A 99 -21.34 -4.20 -5.45
C SER A 99 -20.54 -4.85 -4.32
N LEU A 100 -19.55 -4.12 -3.81
CA LEU A 100 -18.68 -4.56 -2.73
C LEU A 100 -18.94 -3.73 -1.48
N THR A 101 -19.29 -4.39 -0.38
CA THR A 101 -19.34 -3.82 0.97
C THR A 101 -18.34 -4.57 1.84
N ALA A 102 -17.49 -3.86 2.56
CA ALA A 102 -16.44 -4.49 3.35
C ALA A 102 -16.21 -3.78 4.68
N LEU A 103 -16.14 -4.56 5.77
CA LEU A 103 -15.65 -4.11 7.07
C LEU A 103 -14.12 -4.25 7.08
N ALA A 104 -13.43 -3.17 6.68
CA ALA A 104 -11.97 -3.19 6.51
C ALA A 104 -11.21 -3.02 7.82
N GLU A 105 -11.78 -2.28 8.78
CA GLU A 105 -11.25 -2.20 10.13
C GLU A 105 -12.34 -2.53 11.14
N SER A 106 -12.00 -3.36 12.10
CA SER A 106 -12.77 -3.65 13.31
C SER A 106 -11.82 -4.21 14.34
N TYR A 107 -11.24 -3.34 15.15
CA TYR A 107 -10.24 -3.73 16.12
C TYR A 107 -10.44 -3.06 17.47
N VAL A 108 -9.88 -3.70 18.49
CA VAL A 108 -9.67 -3.10 19.81
C VAL A 108 -8.16 -2.86 19.96
N ALA A 109 -7.79 -1.70 20.50
CA ALA A 109 -6.42 -1.32 20.73
C ALA A 109 -6.20 -0.90 22.19
N TYR A 110 -5.01 -1.22 22.70
CA TYR A 110 -4.52 -0.76 23.99
C TYR A 110 -3.24 0.04 23.80
N LYS A 111 -3.25 1.27 24.31
CA LYS A 111 -2.14 2.23 24.24
C LYS A 111 -1.55 2.45 25.63
N TYR A 112 -0.25 2.25 25.73
CA TYR A 112 0.49 2.55 26.95
C TYR A 112 1.76 3.30 26.62
N LYS A 113 1.83 4.57 27.06
CA LYS A 113 2.94 5.47 26.69
C LYS A 113 3.11 5.51 25.16
N LYS A 114 4.31 5.17 24.67
CA LYS A 114 4.68 5.10 23.26
C LYS A 114 4.49 3.70 22.64
N ARG A 115 3.57 2.89 23.14
CA ARG A 115 3.30 1.51 22.65
C ARG A 115 1.84 1.34 22.38
N VAL A 116 1.52 0.65 21.29
CA VAL A 116 0.14 0.28 20.92
C VAL A 116 0.11 -1.19 20.55
N VAL A 117 -0.85 -1.91 21.11
CA VAL A 117 -1.21 -3.27 20.69
C VAL A 117 -2.62 -3.20 20.15
N LYS A 118 -2.89 -3.80 19.02
CA LYS A 118 -4.24 -3.93 18.48
C LYS A 118 -4.52 -5.36 18.01
N GLY A 119 -5.76 -5.79 18.13
CA GLY A 119 -6.23 -7.09 17.64
C GLY A 119 -7.56 -6.96 16.94
N GLY A 120 -7.74 -7.67 15.82
CA GLY A 120 -8.92 -7.62 14.97
C GLY A 120 -8.57 -7.43 13.50
N ASN A 121 -9.40 -6.67 12.78
CA ASN A 121 -9.17 -6.31 11.38
C ASN A 121 -8.62 -4.90 11.30
N PHE A 122 -7.54 -4.70 10.55
CA PHE A 122 -6.87 -3.40 10.42
C PHE A 122 -6.14 -3.27 9.08
N MET A 123 -5.83 -2.03 8.71
CA MET A 123 -4.93 -1.73 7.59
C MET A 123 -3.48 -1.60 8.07
N LEU A 124 -2.53 -1.86 7.17
CA LEU A 124 -1.09 -1.75 7.40
C LEU A 124 -0.45 -0.81 6.38
N GLN A 125 0.71 -0.27 6.74
CA GLN A 125 1.55 0.58 5.90
C GLN A 125 3.00 0.12 5.99
N THR A 126 3.30 -1.03 5.38
CA THR A 126 4.65 -1.57 5.32
C THR A 126 5.06 -1.82 3.86
N PRO A 127 6.33 -2.05 3.53
CA PRO A 127 6.78 -2.19 2.14
C PRO A 127 6.07 -3.26 1.31
N MET A 128 5.63 -4.39 1.92
CA MET A 128 4.96 -5.47 1.20
C MET A 128 3.57 -5.84 1.75
N MET A 129 3.18 -5.30 2.91
CA MET A 129 1.84 -5.43 3.46
C MET A 129 1.28 -4.02 3.66
N ASN A 130 0.40 -3.59 2.79
CA ASN A 130 -0.19 -2.25 2.85
C ASN A 130 -1.61 -2.25 2.31
N ASP A 131 -2.31 -1.16 2.54
CA ASP A 131 -3.70 -0.98 2.14
C ASP A 131 -3.88 -0.85 0.62
N ASP A 132 -2.82 -0.49 -0.14
CA ASP A 132 -2.86 -0.29 -1.59
C ASP A 132 -4.11 0.50 -2.02
N THR A 133 -4.13 1.79 -1.71
CA THR A 133 -5.26 2.70 -1.94
C THR A 133 -5.52 3.01 -3.42
N THR A 134 -5.13 2.13 -4.33
CA THR A 134 -5.36 2.28 -5.78
C THR A 134 -6.79 1.97 -6.21
N ARG A 135 -7.64 1.56 -5.27
CA ARG A 135 -9.08 1.29 -5.42
C ARG A 135 -9.85 1.95 -4.28
N ILE A 136 -11.20 2.01 -4.40
CA ILE A 136 -12.08 2.51 -3.33
C ILE A 136 -11.94 1.65 -2.07
N VAL A 137 -12.00 0.33 -2.25
CA VAL A 137 -11.89 -0.62 -1.14
C VAL A 137 -10.44 -1.09 -1.03
N PRO A 138 -9.71 -0.78 0.06
CA PRO A 138 -8.29 -1.11 0.21
C PRO A 138 -8.09 -2.58 0.63
N TRP A 139 -6.84 -3.02 0.65
CA TRP A 139 -6.44 -4.26 1.36
C TRP A 139 -6.56 -4.07 2.87
N SER A 140 -6.89 -5.14 3.56
CA SER A 140 -6.91 -5.17 5.03
C SER A 140 -6.52 -6.55 5.56
N TYR A 141 -6.14 -6.59 6.83
CA TYR A 141 -5.49 -7.71 7.47
C TYR A 141 -6.19 -8.05 8.79
N GLN A 142 -6.36 -9.33 9.08
CA GLN A 142 -6.85 -9.80 10.37
C GLN A 142 -5.71 -10.38 11.18
N GLY A 143 -5.62 -10.03 12.45
CA GLY A 143 -4.59 -10.55 13.33
C GLY A 143 -4.28 -9.65 14.52
N PHE A 144 -2.99 -9.59 14.88
CA PHE A 144 -2.46 -8.77 15.96
C PHE A 144 -1.35 -7.88 15.44
N ALA A 145 -1.31 -6.65 15.90
CA ALA A 145 -0.26 -5.70 15.58
C ALA A 145 0.26 -5.01 16.85
N PHE A 146 1.56 -4.85 16.93
CA PHE A 146 2.26 -4.11 17.96
C PHE A 146 3.14 -3.05 17.32
N THR A 147 3.06 -1.83 17.82
CA THR A 147 3.94 -0.72 17.43
C THR A 147 4.53 -0.09 18.69
N SER A 148 5.81 0.26 18.66
CA SER A 148 6.52 0.89 19.78
C SER A 148 7.48 1.97 19.27
N GLU A 149 7.39 3.15 19.87
CA GLU A 149 8.34 4.26 19.73
C GLU A 149 9.05 4.55 21.07
N ALA A 150 9.19 3.51 21.93
CA ALA A 150 9.81 3.64 23.25
C ALA A 150 11.33 3.73 23.20
N ILE A 151 11.96 3.32 22.10
CA ILE A 151 13.37 3.51 21.83
C ILE A 151 13.52 4.85 21.12
N ALA A 152 14.51 5.65 21.52
CA ALA A 152 14.75 6.95 20.91
C ALA A 152 14.95 6.79 19.39
N ASP A 153 14.32 7.69 18.63
CA ASP A 153 14.42 7.79 17.17
C ASP A 153 14.12 6.48 16.42
N THR A 154 13.45 5.52 17.10
CA THR A 154 13.18 4.19 16.54
C THR A 154 11.71 3.81 16.71
N MET A 155 11.04 3.49 15.60
CA MET A 155 9.76 2.81 15.58
C MET A 155 9.98 1.32 15.31
N VAL A 156 9.40 0.46 16.14
CA VAL A 156 9.41 -1.00 15.96
C VAL A 156 7.98 -1.47 15.72
N GLN A 157 7.81 -2.37 14.77
CA GLN A 157 6.52 -2.99 14.43
C GLN A 157 6.64 -4.52 14.46
N ILE A 158 5.63 -5.17 15.04
CA ILE A 158 5.49 -6.63 15.03
C ILE A 158 4.05 -6.94 14.68
N ASN A 159 3.83 -7.67 13.59
CA ASN A 159 2.49 -8.07 13.19
C ASN A 159 2.42 -9.59 13.01
N TYR A 160 1.30 -10.18 13.44
CA TYR A 160 0.95 -11.56 13.15
C TYR A 160 -0.40 -11.58 12.45
N ILE A 161 -0.40 -11.96 11.17
CA ILE A 161 -1.55 -11.92 10.29
C ILE A 161 -2.09 -13.32 10.10
N THR A 162 -3.36 -13.49 10.40
CA THR A 162 -4.09 -14.76 10.28
C THR A 162 -4.90 -14.89 9.00
N GLN A 163 -5.36 -13.75 8.46
CA GLN A 163 -6.15 -13.69 7.22
C GLN A 163 -5.93 -12.35 6.51
N ILE A 164 -6.16 -12.34 5.21
CA ILE A 164 -6.04 -11.15 4.34
C ILE A 164 -7.35 -10.98 3.57
N ARG A 165 -7.75 -9.73 3.33
CA ARG A 165 -8.84 -9.35 2.44
C ARG A 165 -8.32 -8.44 1.34
N ASP A 166 -8.53 -8.80 0.08
CA ASP A 166 -8.13 -8.02 -1.09
C ASP A 166 -9.16 -6.94 -1.50
N HIS A 167 -8.84 -6.15 -2.54
CA HIS A 167 -9.70 -5.09 -3.07
C HIS A 167 -11.08 -5.55 -3.55
N THR A 168 -11.23 -6.82 -3.92
CA THR A 168 -12.40 -7.36 -4.60
C THR A 168 -13.20 -8.33 -3.74
N SER A 169 -12.80 -8.47 -2.48
CA SER A 169 -13.42 -9.40 -1.54
C SER A 169 -14.07 -8.68 -0.36
N ASP A 170 -15.21 -9.16 0.07
CA ASP A 170 -15.86 -8.82 1.35
C ASP A 170 -15.43 -9.74 2.49
N GLU A 171 -14.68 -10.81 2.20
CA GLU A 171 -14.26 -11.82 3.15
C GLU A 171 -12.75 -11.81 3.39
N TYR A 172 -12.38 -12.13 4.63
CA TYR A 172 -11.00 -12.44 5.01
C TYR A 172 -10.69 -13.91 4.75
N LYS A 173 -9.54 -14.19 4.11
CA LYS A 173 -9.12 -15.54 3.73
C LYS A 173 -7.69 -15.80 4.17
N LYS A 174 -7.37 -17.07 4.43
CA LYS A 174 -5.99 -17.56 4.64
C LYS A 174 -5.28 -17.75 3.30
N GLU A 175 -5.40 -16.77 2.43
CA GLU A 175 -4.87 -16.81 1.08
C GLU A 175 -4.28 -15.43 0.72
N SER A 176 -3.14 -15.46 0.06
CA SER A 176 -2.52 -14.28 -0.57
C SER A 176 -2.43 -14.50 -2.08
N ALA A 177 -1.92 -13.50 -2.81
CA ALA A 177 -1.62 -13.65 -4.24
C ALA A 177 -0.63 -14.81 -4.54
N SER A 178 0.15 -15.22 -3.55
CA SER A 178 1.14 -16.32 -3.65
C SER A 178 0.60 -17.68 -3.23
N GLY A 179 -0.56 -17.77 -2.61
CA GLY A 179 -1.19 -19.03 -2.20
C GLY A 179 -1.76 -19.01 -0.80
N GLU A 180 -2.12 -20.20 -0.31
CA GLU A 180 -2.69 -20.40 1.02
C GLU A 180 -1.62 -20.40 2.11
N PHE A 181 -1.97 -19.90 3.31
CA PHE A 181 -1.10 -19.85 4.48
C PHE A 181 -1.88 -20.18 5.77
N GLU A 182 -1.80 -21.41 6.22
CA GLU A 182 -2.51 -21.86 7.43
C GLU A 182 -1.87 -21.36 8.73
N LYS A 183 -0.54 -21.21 8.74
CA LYS A 183 0.26 -20.84 9.93
C LYS A 183 0.39 -19.33 10.13
N GLY A 184 -0.28 -18.53 9.29
CA GLY A 184 -0.21 -17.07 9.34
C GLY A 184 1.10 -16.51 8.80
N ILE A 185 1.20 -15.19 8.85
CA ILE A 185 2.36 -14.42 8.40
C ILE A 185 2.85 -13.56 9.57
N THR A 186 4.12 -13.70 9.92
CA THR A 186 4.78 -12.84 10.91
C THR A 186 5.56 -11.75 10.18
N MET A 187 5.42 -10.51 10.62
CA MET A 187 6.21 -9.37 10.14
C MET A 187 6.91 -8.70 11.33
N LEU A 188 8.21 -8.48 11.16
CA LEU A 188 9.03 -7.66 12.04
C LEU A 188 9.51 -6.45 11.24
N GLY A 189 9.41 -5.25 11.78
CA GLY A 189 9.85 -4.02 11.14
C GLY A 189 10.51 -3.06 12.12
N ALA A 190 11.49 -2.32 11.65
CA ALA A 190 12.10 -1.21 12.35
C ALA A 190 12.34 -0.04 11.40
N HIS A 191 12.11 1.18 11.92
CA HIS A 191 12.44 2.43 11.25
C HIS A 191 13.24 3.30 12.21
N TYR A 192 14.45 3.68 11.84
CA TYR A 192 15.39 4.45 12.63
C TYR A 192 15.73 5.78 11.95
N GLN A 193 15.69 6.88 12.73
CA GLN A 193 15.94 8.25 12.28
C GLN A 193 16.91 9.01 13.23
N GLY A 194 17.72 8.30 14.01
CA GLY A 194 18.65 8.93 14.96
C GLY A 194 19.95 9.45 14.35
N ILE A 195 20.16 9.28 13.04
CA ILE A 195 21.29 9.88 12.32
C ILE A 195 20.72 11.05 11.50
N ASN A 196 21.32 12.23 11.67
CA ASN A 196 20.89 13.41 10.94
C ASN A 196 20.86 13.14 9.42
N GLU A 197 19.79 13.58 8.75
CA GLU A 197 19.58 13.42 7.31
C GLU A 197 19.43 11.96 6.81
N VAL A 198 19.53 10.96 7.68
CA VAL A 198 19.47 9.54 7.31
C VAL A 198 18.25 8.86 7.93
N SER A 199 17.49 8.14 7.11
CA SER A 199 16.42 7.26 7.52
C SER A 199 16.76 5.81 7.14
N ILE A 200 16.63 4.87 8.07
CA ILE A 200 16.92 3.45 7.84
C ILE A 200 15.67 2.65 8.18
N GLU A 201 15.23 1.82 7.24
CA GLU A 201 14.13 0.88 7.44
C GLU A 201 14.62 -0.56 7.21
N ALA A 202 14.16 -1.49 8.04
CA ALA A 202 14.39 -2.91 7.86
C ALA A 202 13.11 -3.68 8.20
N TYR A 203 12.73 -4.61 7.33
CA TYR A 203 11.54 -5.44 7.50
C TYR A 203 11.85 -6.90 7.18
N TYR A 204 11.28 -7.81 7.97
CA TYR A 204 11.32 -9.24 7.72
C TYR A 204 9.91 -9.81 7.75
N TYR A 205 9.51 -10.44 6.66
CA TYR A 205 8.23 -11.12 6.48
C TYR A 205 8.48 -12.62 6.44
N TYR A 206 7.78 -13.35 7.30
CA TYR A 206 7.89 -14.79 7.37
C TYR A 206 6.52 -15.46 7.25
N ALA A 207 6.32 -16.17 6.15
CA ALA A 207 5.17 -17.01 5.89
C ALA A 207 5.65 -18.45 5.68
N PRO A 208 5.58 -19.33 6.70
CA PRO A 208 6.21 -20.67 6.68
C PRO A 208 5.81 -21.54 5.50
N GLU A 209 4.60 -21.35 4.96
CA GLU A 209 4.04 -22.14 3.87
C GLU A 209 4.24 -21.51 2.50
N LEU A 210 4.68 -20.25 2.47
CA LEU A 210 4.95 -19.49 1.25
C LEU A 210 6.46 -19.27 1.10
N TYR A 211 6.98 -18.23 1.71
CA TYR A 211 8.39 -17.80 1.64
C TYR A 211 8.69 -16.76 2.73
N SER A 212 9.95 -16.41 2.87
CA SER A 212 10.37 -15.28 3.71
C SER A 212 10.96 -14.17 2.84
N THR A 213 10.80 -12.91 3.26
CA THR A 213 11.35 -11.77 2.55
C THR A 213 11.99 -10.81 3.56
N PHE A 214 13.23 -10.44 3.30
CA PHE A 214 13.94 -9.36 3.97
C PHE A 214 13.97 -8.14 3.08
N ILE A 215 13.70 -6.96 3.66
CA ILE A 215 13.77 -5.68 2.97
C ILE A 215 14.56 -4.72 3.84
N THR A 216 15.47 -3.97 3.24
CA THR A 216 16.07 -2.81 3.87
C THR A 216 16.05 -1.62 2.93
N GLN A 217 15.89 -0.43 3.49
CA GLN A 217 15.92 0.83 2.80
C GLN A 217 16.73 1.84 3.59
N ILE A 218 17.57 2.58 2.90
CA ILE A 218 18.32 3.70 3.47
C ILE A 218 18.05 4.90 2.57
N ASP A 219 17.53 5.97 3.15
CA ASP A 219 17.33 7.25 2.49
C ASP A 219 18.21 8.32 3.17
N TYR A 220 18.90 9.09 2.36
CA TYR A 220 19.64 10.29 2.73
C TYR A 220 18.95 11.50 2.14
N LYS A 221 18.76 12.56 2.95
CA LYS A 221 18.12 13.81 2.55
C LYS A 221 18.91 14.98 3.10
N HIS A 222 19.47 15.78 2.23
CA HIS A 222 20.24 16.97 2.57
C HIS A 222 19.54 18.23 2.10
N VAL A 223 19.27 19.15 3.01
CA VAL A 223 18.70 20.47 2.69
C VAL A 223 19.84 21.47 2.50
N THR A 224 19.91 22.09 1.33
CA THR A 224 20.87 23.15 1.02
C THR A 224 20.49 24.47 1.69
N LYS A 225 21.37 25.47 1.60
CA LYS A 225 21.09 26.84 2.08
C LYS A 225 19.94 27.53 1.35
N ASP A 226 19.64 27.09 0.12
CA ASP A 226 18.58 27.64 -0.73
C ASP A 226 17.29 26.79 -0.63
N ASP A 227 17.11 26.06 0.46
CA ASP A 227 15.95 25.20 0.75
C ASP A 227 15.70 24.11 -0.31
N THR A 228 16.68 23.80 -1.16
CA THR A 228 16.62 22.68 -2.08
C THR A 228 17.03 21.40 -1.37
N LEU A 229 16.20 20.37 -1.42
CA LEU A 229 16.47 19.10 -0.80
C LEU A 229 17.05 18.11 -1.83
N PHE A 230 18.26 17.64 -1.59
CA PHE A 230 18.85 16.52 -2.32
C PHE A 230 18.48 15.21 -1.66
N CYS A 231 18.05 14.21 -2.41
CA CYS A 231 17.73 12.89 -1.91
C CYS A 231 18.52 11.79 -2.62
N LEU A 232 19.03 10.85 -1.83
CA LEU A 232 19.58 9.58 -2.29
C LEU A 232 18.86 8.46 -1.58
N GLY A 233 18.67 7.32 -2.25
CA GLY A 233 18.01 6.16 -1.63
C GLY A 233 18.55 4.86 -2.18
N VAL A 234 18.63 3.85 -1.31
CA VAL A 234 18.96 2.47 -1.65
C VAL A 234 17.92 1.56 -1.03
N GLN A 235 17.37 0.65 -1.83
CA GLN A 235 16.52 -0.44 -1.36
C GLN A 235 17.13 -1.78 -1.74
N TYR A 236 17.03 -2.75 -0.84
CA TYR A 236 17.40 -4.12 -1.11
C TYR A 236 16.28 -5.06 -0.66
N PHE A 237 15.87 -5.94 -1.56
CA PHE A 237 14.87 -6.98 -1.31
C PHE A 237 15.49 -8.33 -1.55
N ASN A 238 15.41 -9.20 -0.56
CA ASN A 238 15.83 -10.59 -0.67
C ASN A 238 14.72 -11.51 -0.21
N SER A 239 14.36 -12.47 -1.03
CA SER A 239 13.37 -13.49 -0.67
C SER A 239 14.00 -14.87 -0.72
N GLY A 240 13.84 -15.60 0.37
CA GLY A 240 14.28 -16.99 0.50
C GLY A 240 13.18 -17.96 0.11
N LYS A 241 13.59 -19.11 -0.47
CA LYS A 241 12.70 -20.22 -0.74
C LYS A 241 12.14 -20.77 0.57
N GLY A 242 10.85 -21.04 0.62
CA GLY A 242 10.18 -21.61 1.79
C GLY A 242 8.91 -22.37 1.43
N GLY A 243 8.62 -23.42 2.18
CA GLY A 243 7.35 -24.13 2.15
C GLY A 243 6.99 -24.86 0.84
N LYS A 244 5.71 -25.03 0.64
CA LYS A 244 5.10 -25.73 -0.51
C LYS A 244 5.33 -25.03 -1.86
N TYR A 245 5.81 -23.79 -1.85
CA TYR A 245 6.02 -22.96 -3.03
C TYR A 245 7.24 -23.35 -3.86
N ASN A 246 8.13 -24.18 -3.31
CA ASN A 246 9.36 -24.66 -3.98
C ASN A 246 9.12 -25.41 -5.30
N ASN A 247 7.90 -25.85 -5.61
CA ASN A 247 7.61 -26.73 -6.74
C ASN A 247 6.77 -26.09 -7.85
N ARG A 248 6.46 -24.79 -7.79
CA ARG A 248 5.69 -24.12 -8.84
C ARG A 248 6.61 -23.27 -9.71
N GLU A 249 7.31 -23.91 -10.63
CA GLU A 249 8.00 -23.21 -11.71
C GLU A 249 7.04 -22.22 -12.40
N GLY A 250 7.38 -20.95 -12.37
CA GLY A 250 6.80 -19.94 -13.26
C GLY A 250 5.53 -19.23 -12.81
N ARG A 251 5.06 -19.34 -11.57
CA ARG A 251 3.89 -18.58 -11.10
C ARG A 251 4.22 -17.74 -9.89
N ASN A 252 4.30 -16.40 -10.10
CA ASN A 252 4.16 -15.35 -9.08
C ASN A 252 4.84 -15.63 -7.74
N GLY A 253 5.93 -16.39 -7.75
CA GLY A 253 6.66 -16.78 -6.55
C GLY A 253 7.37 -15.58 -5.94
N GLY A 254 7.23 -15.41 -4.65
CA GLY A 254 8.12 -14.56 -3.88
C GLY A 254 9.49 -15.20 -3.63
N ASP A 255 9.74 -16.38 -4.21
CA ASP A 255 11.00 -17.09 -4.09
C ASP A 255 12.05 -16.55 -5.07
N ASP A 256 13.29 -16.53 -4.61
CA ASP A 256 14.45 -16.09 -5.37
C ASP A 256 14.37 -14.64 -5.91
N ILE A 257 13.87 -13.73 -5.09
CA ILE A 257 13.99 -12.28 -5.30
C ILE A 257 15.34 -11.83 -4.74
N ASN A 258 16.09 -11.11 -5.57
CA ASN A 258 17.33 -10.45 -5.16
C ASN A 258 17.38 -9.12 -5.91
N LEU A 259 16.68 -8.10 -5.37
CA LEU A 259 16.50 -6.83 -6.05
C LEU A 259 17.24 -5.73 -5.32
N LEU A 260 18.01 -4.95 -6.09
CA LEU A 260 18.58 -3.67 -5.69
C LEU A 260 17.82 -2.56 -6.40
N ALA A 261 17.42 -1.52 -5.65
CA ALA A 261 16.89 -0.30 -6.23
C ALA A 261 17.62 0.93 -5.69
N LEU A 262 17.84 1.90 -6.59
CA LEU A 262 18.52 3.16 -6.32
C LEU A 262 17.59 4.32 -6.67
N LYS A 263 17.71 5.41 -5.92
CA LYS A 263 17.01 6.67 -6.15
C LYS A 263 17.99 7.83 -5.96
N MET A 264 17.93 8.81 -6.83
CA MET A 264 18.57 10.10 -6.65
C MET A 264 17.65 11.20 -7.15
N GLY A 265 17.67 12.36 -6.53
CA GLY A 265 16.82 13.46 -6.98
C GLY A 265 16.96 14.73 -6.20
N VAL A 266 16.16 15.69 -6.63
CA VAL A 266 16.05 17.04 -6.05
C VAL A 266 14.58 17.37 -5.81
N ASP A 267 14.32 18.06 -4.70
CA ASP A 267 13.00 18.56 -4.32
C ASP A 267 13.16 20.05 -4.01
N GLY A 268 12.67 20.89 -4.91
CA GLY A 268 12.66 22.34 -4.75
C GLY A 268 11.33 22.81 -4.17
N SER A 269 11.14 24.11 -4.06
CA SER A 269 9.94 24.73 -3.47
C SER A 269 8.64 24.37 -4.21
N PHE A 270 8.69 24.15 -5.52
CA PHE A 270 7.52 23.86 -6.35
C PHE A 270 7.70 22.66 -7.29
N TYR A 271 8.85 21.98 -7.27
CA TYR A 271 9.12 20.85 -8.15
C TYR A 271 9.86 19.73 -7.43
N ASN A 272 9.63 18.50 -7.88
CA ASN A 272 10.39 17.32 -7.48
C ASN A 272 10.81 16.54 -8.73
N VAL A 273 12.09 16.17 -8.83
CA VAL A 273 12.60 15.32 -9.91
C VAL A 273 13.45 14.21 -9.32
N THR A 274 13.15 12.96 -9.66
CA THR A 274 13.94 11.80 -9.23
C THR A 274 14.25 10.86 -10.39
N LEU A 275 15.50 10.40 -10.46
CA LEU A 275 15.92 9.28 -11.28
C LEU A 275 15.97 8.04 -10.40
N ASN A 276 15.29 6.98 -10.83
CA ASN A 276 15.18 5.74 -10.10
C ASN A 276 15.63 4.58 -10.99
N TYR A 277 16.30 3.63 -10.37
CA TYR A 277 16.78 2.42 -11.03
C TYR A 277 16.44 1.22 -10.16
N SER A 278 16.08 0.10 -10.76
CA SER A 278 16.02 -1.18 -10.05
C SER A 278 16.43 -2.33 -10.96
N GLN A 279 17.08 -3.33 -10.37
CA GLN A 279 17.41 -4.59 -11.03
C GLN A 279 17.16 -5.74 -10.09
N ASN A 280 16.46 -6.76 -10.59
CA ASN A 280 16.34 -8.03 -9.91
C ASN A 280 17.33 -9.04 -10.49
N PHE A 281 18.25 -9.53 -9.66
CA PHE A 281 19.25 -10.54 -10.01
C PHE A 281 18.71 -11.96 -9.77
N GLY A 282 17.60 -12.11 -9.02
CA GLY A 282 16.91 -13.38 -8.79
C GLY A 282 16.10 -13.85 -10.00
N LEU A 283 15.53 -15.04 -9.90
CA LEU A 283 14.77 -15.66 -10.97
C LEU A 283 13.33 -15.14 -11.09
N SER A 284 12.76 -14.66 -9.99
CA SER A 284 11.37 -14.24 -9.91
C SER A 284 11.24 -12.72 -9.82
N GLY A 285 10.15 -12.15 -10.35
CA GLY A 285 9.78 -10.77 -10.10
C GLY A 285 9.25 -10.55 -8.67
N ILE A 286 9.27 -9.31 -8.16
CA ILE A 286 8.58 -8.97 -6.92
C ILE A 286 7.09 -8.98 -7.15
N VAL A 287 6.37 -9.76 -6.38
CA VAL A 287 4.91 -9.90 -6.45
C VAL A 287 4.22 -9.45 -5.18
N LYS A 288 2.90 -9.35 -5.24
CA LYS A 288 1.98 -9.03 -4.13
C LYS A 288 1.85 -10.21 -3.14
N GLY A 289 2.97 -10.80 -2.72
CA GLY A 289 2.97 -12.08 -2.02
C GLY A 289 2.28 -12.08 -0.67
N TYR A 290 2.31 -10.95 0.03
CA TYR A 290 1.72 -10.81 1.37
C TYR A 290 0.49 -9.92 1.39
N GLY A 291 -0.04 -9.50 0.23
CA GLY A 291 -1.12 -8.52 0.10
C GLY A 291 -0.61 -7.08 -0.02
N GLY A 292 -1.39 -6.24 -0.69
CA GLY A 292 -0.97 -4.88 -1.01
C GLY A 292 0.04 -4.79 -2.16
N LEU A 293 0.75 -3.68 -2.24
CA LEU A 293 1.67 -3.33 -3.32
C LEU A 293 3.11 -3.29 -2.82
N ALA A 294 4.04 -4.03 -3.44
CA ALA A 294 5.47 -3.87 -3.13
C ALA A 294 5.95 -2.46 -3.49
N LYS A 295 6.47 -1.73 -2.50
CA LYS A 295 6.92 -0.33 -2.64
C LYS A 295 8.37 -0.29 -3.09
N VAL A 296 8.63 -0.39 -4.39
CA VAL A 296 9.95 -0.21 -5.01
C VAL A 296 10.03 1.18 -5.62
N TYR A 297 11.20 1.83 -5.62
CA TYR A 297 11.38 3.18 -6.17
C TYR A 297 10.92 3.30 -7.63
N THR A 298 10.99 2.23 -8.42
CA THR A 298 10.56 2.16 -9.82
C THR A 298 9.11 1.73 -10.01
N THR A 299 8.28 1.79 -8.96
CA THR A 299 6.83 1.50 -9.09
C THR A 299 6.08 2.68 -9.66
N SER A 300 5.28 2.47 -10.70
CA SER A 300 4.31 3.40 -11.29
C SER A 300 2.87 3.05 -10.88
N MET A 301 1.86 3.59 -11.57
CA MET A 301 0.44 3.30 -11.29
C MET A 301 0.11 1.84 -11.57
N VAL A 302 0.50 1.32 -12.74
CA VAL A 302 0.34 -0.06 -13.18
C VAL A 302 1.66 -0.62 -13.67
N ALA A 303 2.40 0.15 -14.51
CA ALA A 303 3.69 -0.25 -15.03
C ALA A 303 4.70 -0.42 -13.90
N ASN A 304 5.20 -1.62 -13.79
CA ASN A 304 6.28 -1.95 -12.86
C ASN A 304 6.92 -3.26 -13.32
N GLY A 305 8.23 -3.33 -13.25
CA GLY A 305 8.99 -4.53 -13.61
C GLY A 305 8.81 -5.69 -12.63
N ARG A 306 8.06 -5.52 -11.54
CA ARG A 306 8.03 -6.50 -10.43
C ARG A 306 7.42 -7.85 -10.80
N GLY A 307 6.47 -7.91 -11.74
CA GLY A 307 5.83 -9.16 -12.18
C GLY A 307 6.62 -9.91 -13.27
N ASN A 308 7.73 -9.36 -13.76
CA ASN A 308 8.55 -9.92 -14.82
C ASN A 308 9.75 -10.68 -14.26
N TYR A 309 10.35 -11.52 -15.10
CA TYR A 309 11.55 -12.29 -14.77
C TYR A 309 12.80 -11.44 -15.00
N LYS A 310 13.65 -11.29 -13.96
CA LYS A 310 14.91 -10.52 -14.02
C LYS A 310 14.76 -9.11 -14.63
N PRO A 311 13.79 -8.31 -14.17
CA PRO A 311 13.58 -6.97 -14.72
C PRO A 311 14.72 -6.04 -14.34
N GLU A 312 15.07 -5.17 -15.27
CA GLU A 312 15.93 -4.00 -15.09
C GLU A 312 15.12 -2.78 -15.50
N THR A 313 14.88 -1.85 -14.58
CA THR A 313 13.96 -0.73 -14.79
C THR A 313 14.65 0.58 -14.49
N TRP A 314 14.53 1.53 -15.41
CA TRP A 314 14.86 2.95 -15.23
C TRP A 314 13.57 3.74 -15.19
N MET A 315 13.48 4.72 -14.29
CA MET A 315 12.31 5.57 -14.17
C MET A 315 12.69 6.99 -13.79
N LEU A 316 12.33 7.94 -14.65
CA LEU A 316 12.38 9.36 -14.35
C LEU A 316 11.00 9.79 -13.83
N LYS A 317 10.94 10.36 -12.63
CA LYS A 317 9.72 10.96 -12.07
C LYS A 317 9.92 12.45 -11.94
N SER A 318 8.92 13.21 -12.37
CA SER A 318 8.85 14.64 -12.13
C SER A 318 7.46 15.02 -11.60
N ARG A 319 7.40 15.98 -10.69
CA ARG A 319 6.19 16.58 -10.16
C ARG A 319 6.40 18.08 -10.04
N VAL A 320 5.36 18.84 -10.34
CA VAL A 320 5.32 20.30 -10.19
C VAL A 320 4.07 20.65 -9.39
N GLU A 321 4.23 21.48 -8.37
CA GLU A 321 3.14 22.12 -7.63
C GLU A 321 2.69 23.36 -8.39
N LEU A 322 1.39 23.50 -8.57
CA LEU A 322 0.77 24.54 -9.39
C LEU A 322 0.02 25.57 -8.55
N ASN A 323 0.25 25.60 -7.23
CA ASN A 323 -0.51 26.39 -6.26
C ASN A 323 -0.47 27.91 -6.59
N GLU A 324 0.64 28.40 -7.14
CA GLU A 324 0.77 29.80 -7.56
C GLU A 324 -0.06 30.16 -8.82
N TYR A 325 -0.47 29.14 -9.60
CA TYR A 325 -1.17 29.32 -10.87
C TYR A 325 -2.65 29.01 -10.81
N THR A 326 -3.13 28.36 -9.74
CA THR A 326 -4.49 27.81 -9.66
C THR A 326 -5.32 28.35 -8.52
N ASP A 327 -4.79 29.26 -7.67
CA ASP A 327 -5.42 29.77 -6.42
C ASP A 327 -5.88 28.64 -5.47
N ALA A 328 -5.41 27.41 -5.70
CA ALA A 328 -5.76 26.22 -4.94
C ALA A 328 -4.61 25.21 -4.97
N GLU A 329 -4.57 24.32 -4.00
CA GLU A 329 -3.58 23.24 -3.95
C GLU A 329 -3.74 22.33 -5.19
N SER A 330 -2.72 22.30 -6.03
CA SER A 330 -2.73 21.54 -7.28
C SER A 330 -1.36 21.00 -7.60
N GLU A 331 -1.30 19.80 -8.17
CA GLU A 331 -0.06 19.20 -8.65
C GLU A 331 -0.22 18.54 -10.02
N PHE A 332 0.84 18.56 -10.79
CA PHE A 332 0.97 17.81 -12.03
C PHE A 332 2.25 16.99 -12.02
N ALA A 333 2.19 15.74 -12.50
CA ALA A 333 3.37 14.89 -12.59
C ALA A 333 3.43 14.12 -13.91
N ILE A 334 4.68 13.85 -14.33
CA ILE A 334 5.01 12.97 -15.46
C ILE A 334 6.07 11.99 -15.00
N TRP A 335 5.88 10.71 -15.30
CA TRP A 335 6.87 9.66 -15.08
C TRP A 335 7.14 8.92 -16.39
N LEU A 336 8.40 8.68 -16.68
CA LEU A 336 8.85 7.90 -17.82
C LEU A 336 9.54 6.63 -17.31
N THR A 337 9.12 5.49 -17.80
CA THR A 337 9.64 4.18 -17.36
C THR A 337 10.14 3.41 -18.57
N HIS A 338 11.33 2.83 -18.46
CA HIS A 338 11.90 1.88 -19.41
C HIS A 338 12.26 0.61 -18.66
N THR A 339 11.70 -0.53 -19.08
CA THR A 339 11.96 -1.84 -18.47
C THR A 339 12.47 -2.83 -19.50
N ARG A 340 13.64 -3.42 -19.22
CA ARG A 340 14.17 -4.56 -19.93
C ARG A 340 14.01 -5.82 -19.10
N VAL A 341 13.64 -6.90 -19.74
CA VAL A 341 13.48 -8.21 -19.10
C VAL A 341 14.53 -9.17 -19.67
N LYS A 342 15.46 -9.60 -18.83
CA LYS A 342 16.59 -10.47 -19.24
C LYS A 342 16.21 -11.95 -19.41
N ASP A 343 14.92 -12.27 -19.35
CA ASP A 343 14.41 -13.64 -19.48
C ASP A 343 13.34 -13.70 -20.57
N TYR A 344 13.40 -14.70 -21.44
CA TYR A 344 12.47 -14.87 -22.59
C TYR A 344 11.00 -15.03 -22.20
N ARG A 345 10.70 -15.28 -20.91
CA ARG A 345 9.34 -15.39 -20.36
C ARG A 345 8.68 -14.05 -20.10
N GLY A 346 9.46 -12.98 -20.04
CA GLY A 346 8.98 -11.62 -19.84
C GLY A 346 8.90 -10.84 -21.14
N ASP A 347 8.59 -9.56 -21.04
CA ASP A 347 8.53 -8.63 -22.16
C ASP A 347 9.07 -7.27 -21.75
N ASP A 348 9.89 -6.69 -22.63
CA ASP A 348 10.36 -5.32 -22.50
C ASP A 348 9.16 -4.37 -22.65
N PHE A 349 9.18 -3.25 -21.97
CA PHE A 349 8.18 -2.21 -22.16
C PHE A 349 8.69 -0.83 -21.84
N ASP A 350 8.09 0.17 -22.49
CA ASP A 350 8.15 1.57 -22.13
C ASP A 350 6.80 2.02 -21.55
N ALA A 351 6.82 2.92 -20.57
CA ALA A 351 5.59 3.47 -20.05
C ALA A 351 5.67 4.96 -19.80
N PHE A 352 4.59 5.63 -20.14
CA PHE A 352 4.33 7.03 -19.85
C PHE A 352 3.20 7.11 -18.83
N TYR A 353 3.47 7.74 -17.69
CA TYR A 353 2.46 8.05 -16.68
C TYR A 353 2.35 9.55 -16.50
N SER A 354 1.13 10.04 -16.33
CA SER A 354 0.86 11.41 -15.90
C SER A 354 -0.27 11.46 -14.90
N HIS A 355 -0.26 12.46 -14.05
CA HIS A 355 -1.40 12.78 -13.22
C HIS A 355 -1.58 14.29 -13.03
N TYR A 356 -2.82 14.68 -12.76
CA TYR A 356 -3.22 15.98 -12.27
C TYR A 356 -4.09 15.79 -11.04
N ARG A 357 -3.77 16.49 -9.94
CA ARG A 357 -4.58 16.55 -8.73
C ARG A 357 -4.92 18.00 -8.45
N HIS A 358 -6.14 18.26 -8.04
CA HIS A 358 -6.64 19.58 -7.70
C HIS A 358 -7.59 19.51 -6.50
N TYR A 359 -7.42 20.40 -5.55
CA TYR A 359 -8.31 20.55 -4.40
C TYR A 359 -9.18 21.78 -4.59
N PHE A 360 -10.45 21.61 -4.94
CA PHE A 360 -11.43 22.70 -5.04
C PHE A 360 -11.72 23.33 -3.69
N THR A 361 -11.66 22.56 -2.63
CA THR A 361 -11.72 22.92 -1.22
C THR A 361 -10.87 21.94 -0.44
N PRO A 362 -10.54 22.19 0.85
CA PRO A 362 -9.84 21.18 1.68
C PRO A 362 -10.51 19.81 1.71
N ASN A 363 -11.82 19.76 1.41
CA ASN A 363 -12.63 18.54 1.48
C ASN A 363 -12.97 17.94 0.11
N VAL A 364 -12.81 18.68 -0.99
CA VAL A 364 -13.19 18.23 -2.33
C VAL A 364 -11.99 18.20 -3.25
N SER A 365 -11.65 17.04 -3.78
CA SER A 365 -10.54 16.86 -4.71
C SER A 365 -10.93 16.15 -5.99
N LEU A 366 -10.19 16.47 -7.05
CA LEU A 366 -10.17 15.74 -8.32
C LEU A 366 -8.77 15.18 -8.55
N TYR A 367 -8.68 13.90 -8.90
CA TYR A 367 -7.44 13.23 -9.23
C TYR A 367 -7.57 12.46 -10.54
N VAL A 368 -6.94 13.00 -11.59
CA VAL A 368 -6.90 12.37 -12.91
C VAL A 368 -5.56 11.68 -13.10
N ARG A 369 -5.57 10.42 -13.53
CA ARG A 369 -4.35 9.62 -13.72
C ARG A 369 -4.42 8.89 -15.05
N PHE A 370 -3.36 8.99 -15.82
CA PHE A 370 -3.22 8.30 -17.10
C PHE A 370 -1.91 7.52 -17.12
N GLU A 371 -1.93 6.31 -17.67
CA GLU A 371 -0.72 5.53 -17.93
C GLU A 371 -0.88 4.76 -19.24
N ALA A 372 0.07 4.94 -20.15
CA ALA A 372 0.23 4.16 -21.37
C ALA A 372 1.43 3.22 -21.21
N ILE A 373 1.26 1.95 -21.57
CA ILE A 373 2.31 0.93 -21.55
C ILE A 373 2.42 0.34 -22.94
N ASP A 374 3.58 0.52 -23.56
CA ASP A 374 3.97 0.01 -24.87
C ASP A 374 4.86 -1.21 -24.67
N TYR A 375 4.37 -2.38 -25.04
CA TYR A 375 5.06 -3.66 -24.92
C TYR A 375 5.71 -4.07 -26.26
N LYS A 376 6.93 -4.53 -26.20
CA LYS A 376 7.66 -4.96 -27.39
C LYS A 376 7.01 -6.10 -28.17
N ASN A 377 6.42 -7.10 -27.46
CA ASN A 377 5.87 -8.31 -28.07
C ASN A 377 4.43 -8.63 -27.61
N LYS A 378 3.81 -7.76 -26.82
CA LYS A 378 2.42 -7.90 -26.35
C LYS A 378 1.59 -6.71 -26.80
N ASN A 379 0.28 -6.80 -26.60
CA ASN A 379 -0.62 -5.67 -26.86
C ASN A 379 -0.39 -4.55 -25.87
N ASP A 380 -0.38 -3.34 -26.38
CA ASP A 380 -0.30 -2.11 -25.60
C ASP A 380 -1.55 -1.91 -24.76
N VAL A 381 -1.41 -1.22 -23.64
CA VAL A 381 -2.52 -0.97 -22.72
C VAL A 381 -2.46 0.46 -22.20
N ASN A 382 -3.61 1.15 -22.29
CA ASN A 382 -3.79 2.46 -21.70
C ASN A 382 -4.74 2.38 -20.50
N TYR A 383 -4.44 3.14 -19.49
CA TYR A 383 -5.22 3.23 -18.25
C TYR A 383 -5.59 4.69 -17.98
N LEU A 384 -6.88 4.96 -17.77
CA LEU A 384 -7.35 6.26 -17.34
C LEU A 384 -8.19 6.11 -16.07
N ARG A 385 -7.84 6.86 -15.04
CA ARG A 385 -8.61 6.94 -13.78
C ARG A 385 -8.99 8.39 -13.52
N ILE A 386 -10.27 8.62 -13.24
CA ILE A 386 -10.78 9.92 -12.80
C ILE A 386 -11.46 9.69 -11.47
N ILE A 387 -10.96 10.35 -10.44
CA ILE A 387 -11.38 10.13 -9.05
C ILE A 387 -11.75 11.48 -8.46
N THR A 388 -13.01 11.63 -8.05
CA THR A 388 -13.48 12.78 -7.30
C THR A 388 -13.82 12.32 -5.89
N THR A 389 -13.30 13.00 -4.88
CA THR A 389 -13.49 12.63 -3.47
C THR A 389 -14.00 13.83 -2.68
N TYR A 390 -14.97 13.58 -1.80
CA TYR A 390 -15.42 14.49 -0.74
C TYR A 390 -15.13 13.85 0.61
N ASP A 391 -14.27 14.47 1.41
CA ASP A 391 -13.91 14.03 2.77
C ASP A 391 -14.70 14.81 3.82
N PHE A 392 -15.13 14.16 4.94
CA PHE A 392 -15.90 14.77 6.02
C PHE A 392 -15.56 14.18 7.39
#